data_f629420b138d77b6532ef93aaa4c7b2c
#
_entry.id   f629420b138d77b6532ef93aaa4c7b2c
#
_cell.length_a   1.000
_cell.length_b   1.000
_cell.length_c   1.000
_cell.angle_alpha   90.00
_cell.angle_beta   90.00
_cell.angle_gamma   90.00
#
_symmetry.space_group_name_H-M   'P 1'
#
loop_
_entity.id
_entity.type
_entity.pdbx_description
1 polymer ?
#
loop_
_entity_poly.entity_id
_entity_poly.type
_entity_poly.pdbx_seq_one_letter_code
_entity_poly.pdbx_strand_id
1 'polypeptide(L)'
;MESEVFESFLDDHGASHNRTYRGLRELVASTRGLAHAGHAVRHMESRFDSYGTHLSAAPNEEARFLSAVEAARGFLEDALRALMKELLAEFARHRISLPGESFSDDEYTADRQRLRLPRNLDGEVQEDEEHYIASVASRYLDVCALFDELCLNELTSTAERRRFLSEVCTEERARVYEASVHNLQSAYDTYIKNTVLEEGDERLPRMRGHISSAFHLLEAVTDLVHFVERHESDRSEDAAALVARAVDRDRVIEVAYDHLLAWAVRMIHLGREYAEGLLPSYTNQRELVIDVPDDLILHARPVSLIVKVVEHHGTPVACEVEGNE
;
A
#
# COMPACT_ATOMS: atom_id res chain seq x y z
N MET A 1 -10.69 -6.48 -14.59
CA MET A 1 -12.06 -6.30 -15.17
C MET A 1 -12.66 -7.62 -15.67
N GLU A 2 -12.12 -8.25 -16.71
CA GLU A 2 -12.73 -9.46 -17.28
C GLU A 2 -12.75 -10.66 -16.32
N SER A 3 -11.65 -10.91 -15.60
CA SER A 3 -11.60 -11.97 -14.58
C SER A 3 -12.55 -11.72 -13.41
N GLU A 4 -12.77 -10.48 -13.03
CA GLU A 4 -13.71 -10.07 -11.99
C GLU A 4 -15.18 -10.31 -12.44
N VAL A 5 -15.51 -9.91 -13.67
CA VAL A 5 -16.83 -10.17 -14.26
C VAL A 5 -17.08 -11.66 -14.33
N PHE A 6 -16.08 -12.44 -14.73
CA PHE A 6 -16.21 -13.89 -14.83
C PHE A 6 -16.32 -14.57 -13.45
N GLU A 7 -15.57 -14.11 -12.45
CA GLU A 7 -15.70 -14.58 -11.07
C GLU A 7 -17.10 -14.29 -10.52
N SER A 8 -17.58 -13.03 -10.67
CA SER A 8 -18.95 -12.66 -10.26
C SER A 8 -20.01 -13.51 -10.94
N PHE A 9 -19.87 -13.76 -12.26
CA PHE A 9 -20.77 -14.64 -12.97
C PHE A 9 -20.77 -16.06 -12.38
N LEU A 10 -19.61 -16.62 -12.06
CA LEU A 10 -19.52 -17.95 -11.45
C LEU A 10 -20.15 -17.98 -10.04
N ASP A 11 -19.95 -16.93 -9.25
CA ASP A 11 -20.52 -16.80 -7.90
C ASP A 11 -22.05 -16.63 -7.94
N ASP A 12 -22.58 -15.80 -8.85
CA ASP A 12 -24.01 -15.59 -9.05
C ASP A 12 -24.74 -16.89 -9.46
N HIS A 13 -24.01 -17.78 -10.16
CA HIS A 13 -24.54 -19.10 -10.55
C HIS A 13 -24.21 -20.21 -9.55
N GLY A 14 -23.67 -19.86 -8.37
CA GLY A 14 -23.44 -20.80 -7.27
C GLY A 14 -22.28 -21.76 -7.50
N ALA A 15 -21.29 -21.41 -8.33
CA ALA A 15 -20.14 -22.24 -8.65
C ALA A 15 -19.32 -22.62 -7.40
N SER A 16 -19.23 -21.73 -6.41
CA SER A 16 -18.55 -21.94 -5.12
C SER A 16 -19.13 -23.12 -4.33
N HIS A 17 -20.42 -23.41 -4.52
CA HIS A 17 -21.14 -24.53 -3.89
C HIS A 17 -21.36 -25.71 -4.84
N ASN A 18 -20.87 -25.63 -6.08
CA ASN A 18 -21.05 -26.66 -7.08
C ASN A 18 -19.79 -27.51 -7.21
N ARG A 19 -19.88 -28.82 -6.90
CA ARG A 19 -18.75 -29.74 -6.90
C ARG A 19 -17.97 -29.76 -8.24
N THR A 20 -18.67 -29.50 -9.36
CA THR A 20 -18.06 -29.53 -10.70
C THR A 20 -17.31 -28.25 -11.04
N TYR A 21 -17.83 -27.09 -10.66
CA TYR A 21 -17.32 -25.78 -11.12
C TYR A 21 -16.53 -24.99 -10.08
N ARG A 22 -16.54 -25.41 -8.79
CA ARG A 22 -15.80 -24.68 -7.75
C ARG A 22 -14.30 -24.60 -8.00
N GLY A 23 -13.70 -25.66 -8.59
CA GLY A 23 -12.28 -25.65 -8.96
C GLY A 23 -11.99 -24.60 -10.03
N LEU A 24 -12.84 -24.49 -11.04
CA LEU A 24 -12.74 -23.43 -12.04
C LEU A 24 -12.86 -22.03 -11.39
N ARG A 25 -13.85 -21.86 -10.52
CA ARG A 25 -14.06 -20.59 -9.80
C ARG A 25 -12.85 -20.20 -8.97
N GLU A 26 -12.23 -21.14 -8.24
CA GLU A 26 -11.02 -20.89 -7.45
C GLU A 26 -9.80 -20.53 -8.30
N LEU A 27 -9.61 -21.17 -9.45
CA LEU A 27 -8.56 -20.80 -10.41
C LEU A 27 -8.75 -19.36 -10.94
N VAL A 28 -10.00 -18.99 -11.28
CA VAL A 28 -10.32 -17.63 -11.76
C VAL A 28 -10.03 -16.60 -10.67
N ALA A 29 -10.48 -16.83 -9.43
CA ALA A 29 -10.26 -15.94 -8.31
C ALA A 29 -8.75 -15.79 -7.98
N SER A 30 -8.02 -16.92 -7.97
CA SER A 30 -6.57 -16.92 -7.74
C SER A 30 -5.82 -16.17 -8.84
N THR A 31 -6.22 -16.38 -10.11
CA THR A 31 -5.64 -15.66 -11.25
C THR A 31 -5.89 -14.17 -11.13
N ARG A 32 -7.09 -13.74 -10.75
CA ARG A 32 -7.43 -12.33 -10.54
C ARG A 32 -6.58 -11.70 -9.45
N GLY A 33 -6.53 -12.31 -8.25
CA GLY A 33 -5.78 -11.76 -7.12
C GLY A 33 -4.28 -11.62 -7.44
N LEU A 34 -3.65 -12.68 -8.00
CA LEU A 34 -2.24 -12.61 -8.37
C LEU A 34 -1.97 -11.63 -9.54
N ALA A 35 -2.92 -11.47 -10.47
CA ALA A 35 -2.79 -10.50 -11.55
C ALA A 35 -2.86 -9.05 -11.04
N HIS A 36 -3.73 -8.74 -10.06
CA HIS A 36 -3.78 -7.43 -9.41
C HIS A 36 -2.47 -7.14 -8.67
N ALA A 37 -1.99 -8.07 -7.85
CA ALA A 37 -0.70 -7.94 -7.18
C ALA A 37 0.45 -7.72 -8.20
N GLY A 38 0.48 -8.49 -9.28
CA GLY A 38 1.48 -8.35 -10.34
C GLY A 38 1.40 -7.01 -11.06
N HIS A 39 0.19 -6.50 -11.29
CA HIS A 39 -0.03 -5.18 -11.87
C HIS A 39 0.51 -4.06 -10.96
N ALA A 40 0.20 -4.11 -9.66
CA ALA A 40 0.68 -3.12 -8.69
C ALA A 40 2.21 -3.10 -8.60
N VAL A 41 2.85 -4.28 -8.50
CA VAL A 41 4.32 -4.41 -8.48
C VAL A 41 4.94 -3.87 -9.77
N ARG A 42 4.41 -4.23 -10.94
CA ARG A 42 4.91 -3.76 -12.23
C ARG A 42 4.71 -2.25 -12.40
N HIS A 43 3.57 -1.72 -11.96
CA HIS A 43 3.31 -0.29 -12.00
C HIS A 43 4.33 0.46 -11.14
N MET A 44 4.55 0.03 -9.91
CA MET A 44 5.54 0.62 -9.03
C MET A 44 6.95 0.59 -9.65
N GLU A 45 7.40 -0.58 -10.13
CA GLU A 45 8.71 -0.74 -10.78
C GLU A 45 8.90 0.22 -11.96
N SER A 46 7.89 0.32 -12.84
CA SER A 46 7.93 1.18 -14.03
C SER A 46 7.95 2.68 -13.71
N ARG A 47 7.53 3.07 -12.52
CA ARG A 47 7.42 4.47 -12.08
C ARG A 47 8.46 4.87 -11.03
N PHE A 48 9.20 3.93 -10.49
CA PHE A 48 10.10 4.15 -9.35
C PHE A 48 11.08 5.29 -9.61
N ASP A 49 11.73 5.31 -10.77
CA ASP A 49 12.67 6.38 -11.13
C ASP A 49 11.99 7.77 -11.16
N SER A 50 10.71 7.81 -11.57
CA SER A 50 9.94 9.05 -11.64
C SER A 50 9.45 9.56 -10.28
N TYR A 51 9.49 8.72 -9.25
CA TYR A 51 9.09 9.11 -7.91
C TYR A 51 10.16 9.92 -7.17
N GLY A 52 11.41 9.93 -7.69
CA GLY A 52 12.50 10.70 -7.08
C GLY A 52 12.86 10.26 -5.66
N THR A 53 12.49 9.04 -5.29
CA THR A 53 12.82 8.45 -4.00
C THR A 53 14.30 8.10 -3.97
N HIS A 54 15.04 8.73 -3.06
CA HIS A 54 16.43 8.38 -2.83
C HIS A 54 16.55 7.44 -1.64
N LEU A 55 16.81 6.16 -1.93
CA LEU A 55 17.05 5.15 -0.90
C LEU A 55 18.54 5.17 -0.51
N SER A 56 18.95 6.22 0.18
CA SER A 56 20.37 6.43 0.54
C SER A 56 20.69 6.17 2.01
N ALA A 57 19.73 5.70 2.80
CA ALA A 57 19.94 5.50 4.25
C ALA A 57 20.98 4.41 4.56
N ALA A 58 21.20 3.45 3.65
CA ALA A 58 22.24 2.43 3.78
C ALA A 58 22.92 2.15 2.43
N PRO A 59 24.17 1.71 2.43
CA PRO A 59 24.86 1.29 1.20
C PRO A 59 24.04 0.19 0.48
N ASN A 60 23.83 0.36 -0.83
CA ASN A 60 23.10 -0.57 -1.69
C ASN A 60 21.61 -0.78 -1.33
N GLU A 61 20.97 0.10 -0.58
CA GLU A 61 19.58 -0.04 -0.19
C GLU A 61 18.64 -0.07 -1.40
N GLU A 62 18.87 0.84 -2.34
CA GLU A 62 18.10 0.87 -3.61
C GLU A 62 18.27 -0.41 -4.42
N ALA A 63 19.49 -0.94 -4.54
CA ALA A 63 19.74 -2.19 -5.24
C ALA A 63 19.03 -3.39 -4.56
N ARG A 64 19.00 -3.41 -3.23
CA ARG A 64 18.28 -4.43 -2.46
C ARG A 64 16.76 -4.32 -2.67
N PHE A 65 16.24 -3.11 -2.69
CA PHE A 65 14.83 -2.85 -2.98
C PHE A 65 14.45 -3.34 -4.38
N LEU A 66 15.19 -2.89 -5.39
CA LEU A 66 14.93 -3.29 -6.78
C LEU A 66 15.04 -4.81 -6.97
N SER A 67 16.00 -5.46 -6.32
CA SER A 67 16.13 -6.91 -6.34
C SER A 67 14.94 -7.63 -5.68
N ALA A 68 14.39 -7.08 -4.59
CA ALA A 68 13.20 -7.64 -3.94
C ALA A 68 11.96 -7.50 -4.83
N VAL A 69 11.80 -6.35 -5.47
CA VAL A 69 10.69 -6.08 -6.42
C VAL A 69 10.79 -6.99 -7.64
N GLU A 70 11.98 -7.15 -8.22
CA GLU A 70 12.23 -8.06 -9.34
C GLU A 70 11.92 -9.52 -8.97
N ALA A 71 12.32 -9.96 -7.77
CA ALA A 71 12.02 -11.29 -7.27
C ALA A 71 10.51 -11.51 -7.08
N ALA A 72 9.80 -10.53 -6.54
CA ALA A 72 8.34 -10.56 -6.41
C ALA A 72 7.65 -10.62 -7.77
N ARG A 73 8.04 -9.76 -8.71
CA ARG A 73 7.52 -9.75 -10.08
C ARG A 73 7.75 -11.08 -10.78
N GLY A 74 8.98 -11.60 -10.74
CA GLY A 74 9.32 -12.88 -11.35
C GLY A 74 8.47 -14.03 -10.82
N PHE A 75 8.29 -14.10 -9.51
CA PHE A 75 7.40 -15.09 -8.89
C PHE A 75 5.95 -14.95 -9.35
N LEU A 76 5.40 -13.74 -9.36
CA LEU A 76 4.02 -13.49 -9.77
C LEU A 76 3.78 -13.83 -11.25
N GLU A 77 4.72 -13.51 -12.13
CA GLU A 77 4.67 -13.88 -13.54
C GLU A 77 4.68 -15.40 -13.75
N ASP A 78 5.52 -16.13 -13.02
CA ASP A 78 5.59 -17.60 -13.11
C ASP A 78 4.32 -18.25 -12.56
N ALA A 79 3.81 -17.77 -11.43
CA ALA A 79 2.56 -18.22 -10.83
C ALA A 79 1.36 -18.00 -11.77
N LEU A 80 1.28 -16.81 -12.40
CA LEU A 80 0.22 -16.50 -13.36
C LEU A 80 0.28 -17.40 -14.60
N ARG A 81 1.49 -17.67 -15.15
CA ARG A 81 1.63 -18.61 -16.28
C ARG A 81 1.17 -20.02 -15.90
N ALA A 82 1.49 -20.46 -14.69
CA ALA A 82 1.07 -21.76 -14.20
C ALA A 82 -0.45 -21.83 -13.98
N LEU A 83 -1.06 -20.80 -13.36
CA LEU A 83 -2.50 -20.69 -13.19
C LEU A 83 -3.26 -20.68 -14.52
N MET A 84 -2.77 -19.91 -15.50
CA MET A 84 -3.37 -19.89 -16.84
C MET A 84 -3.34 -21.27 -17.51
N LYS A 85 -2.27 -22.04 -17.32
CA LYS A 85 -2.19 -23.40 -17.83
C LYS A 85 -3.24 -24.33 -17.19
N GLU A 86 -3.39 -24.26 -15.86
CA GLU A 86 -4.42 -25.04 -15.14
C GLU A 86 -5.83 -24.60 -15.54
N LEU A 87 -6.07 -23.29 -15.69
CA LEU A 87 -7.34 -22.71 -16.11
C LEU A 87 -7.75 -23.21 -17.51
N LEU A 88 -6.82 -23.19 -18.46
CA LEU A 88 -7.06 -23.74 -19.81
C LEU A 88 -7.36 -25.24 -19.79
N ALA A 89 -6.70 -26.00 -18.91
CA ALA A 89 -6.99 -27.41 -18.73
C ALA A 89 -8.40 -27.65 -18.16
N GLU A 90 -8.85 -26.81 -17.21
CA GLU A 90 -10.22 -26.85 -16.67
C GLU A 90 -11.26 -26.48 -17.72
N PHE A 91 -11.03 -25.45 -18.54
CA PHE A 91 -11.91 -25.13 -19.66
C PHE A 91 -12.08 -26.31 -20.61
N ALA A 92 -10.98 -26.97 -20.97
CA ALA A 92 -11.03 -28.16 -21.81
C ALA A 92 -11.81 -29.32 -21.14
N ARG A 93 -11.61 -29.55 -19.84
CA ARG A 93 -12.33 -30.55 -19.05
C ARG A 93 -13.84 -30.32 -19.07
N HIS A 94 -14.26 -29.08 -18.94
CA HIS A 94 -15.66 -28.68 -18.95
C HIS A 94 -16.22 -28.42 -20.36
N ARG A 95 -15.44 -28.64 -21.41
CA ARG A 95 -15.81 -28.41 -22.83
C ARG A 95 -16.24 -26.96 -23.08
N ILE A 96 -15.64 -26.02 -22.37
CA ILE A 96 -15.85 -24.59 -22.57
C ILE A 96 -14.97 -24.16 -23.75
N SER A 97 -15.61 -23.64 -24.81
CA SER A 97 -14.88 -23.11 -25.97
C SER A 97 -14.32 -21.73 -25.64
N LEU A 98 -13.07 -21.51 -25.94
CA LEU A 98 -12.46 -20.20 -25.85
C LEU A 98 -12.82 -19.36 -27.08
N PRO A 99 -13.00 -18.02 -26.93
CA PRO A 99 -13.15 -17.14 -28.08
C PRO A 99 -11.90 -17.22 -28.98
N GLY A 100 -12.10 -17.20 -30.29
CA GLY A 100 -11.00 -17.26 -31.26
C GLY A 100 -10.28 -15.94 -31.48
N GLU A 101 -10.65 -14.90 -30.77
CA GLU A 101 -10.06 -13.57 -30.84
C GLU A 101 -8.82 -13.52 -29.96
N SER A 102 -7.69 -13.09 -30.51
CA SER A 102 -6.51 -12.77 -29.75
C SER A 102 -6.53 -11.28 -29.42
N PHE A 103 -6.38 -10.95 -28.14
CA PHE A 103 -6.10 -9.57 -27.75
C PHE A 103 -4.73 -9.16 -28.28
N SER A 104 -4.64 -7.99 -28.92
CA SER A 104 -3.35 -7.48 -29.35
C SER A 104 -2.64 -6.84 -28.16
N ASP A 105 -1.33 -7.07 -28.03
CA ASP A 105 -0.49 -6.41 -27.02
C ASP A 105 -0.50 -4.87 -27.16
N ASP A 106 -0.95 -4.35 -28.28
CA ASP A 106 -1.04 -2.89 -28.57
C ASP A 106 -2.09 -2.17 -27.70
N GLU A 107 -3.08 -2.87 -27.17
CA GLU A 107 -4.08 -2.29 -26.27
C GLU A 107 -3.52 -2.06 -24.85
N TYR A 108 -2.45 -2.75 -24.49
CA TYR A 108 -1.72 -2.58 -23.23
C TYR A 108 -0.42 -1.77 -23.42
N THR A 109 -0.44 -0.79 -24.32
CA THR A 109 0.72 0.10 -24.43
C THR A 109 0.94 0.77 -23.09
N ALA A 110 2.18 0.58 -22.62
CA ALA A 110 2.73 1.20 -21.42
C ALA A 110 2.18 2.62 -21.25
N ASP A 111 1.73 2.89 -20.06
CA ASP A 111 1.25 4.19 -19.61
C ASP A 111 2.26 5.26 -20.10
N ARG A 112 2.00 5.81 -21.27
CA ARG A 112 2.86 6.85 -21.83
C ARG A 112 2.89 7.93 -20.80
N GLN A 113 4.07 8.27 -20.30
CA GLN A 113 4.25 9.45 -19.48
C GLN A 113 3.52 10.60 -20.16
N ARG A 114 2.32 10.89 -19.69
CA ARG A 114 1.57 12.05 -20.15
C ARG A 114 2.34 13.24 -19.59
N LEU A 115 3.17 13.84 -20.42
CA LEU A 115 3.73 15.14 -20.13
C LEU A 115 2.54 16.05 -19.81
N ARG A 116 2.38 16.38 -18.54
CA ARG A 116 1.34 17.32 -18.14
C ARG A 116 1.78 18.71 -18.58
N LEU A 117 0.84 19.48 -19.06
CA LEU A 117 1.07 20.90 -19.26
C LEU A 117 1.39 21.52 -17.90
N PRO A 118 2.39 22.43 -17.84
CA PRO A 118 2.66 23.16 -16.60
C PRO A 118 1.39 23.89 -16.16
N ARG A 119 1.17 23.94 -14.86
CA ARG A 119 0.09 24.74 -14.28
C ARG A 119 0.40 26.21 -14.57
N ASN A 120 -0.27 26.77 -15.53
CA ASN A 120 -0.14 28.18 -15.89
C ASN A 120 -1.16 29.02 -15.12
N LEU A 121 -1.15 28.86 -13.79
CA LEU A 121 -1.88 29.71 -12.87
C LEU A 121 -0.92 30.80 -12.46
N ASP A 122 -1.38 32.07 -12.53
CA ASP A 122 -0.63 33.22 -12.07
C ASP A 122 -0.08 32.91 -10.67
N GLY A 123 1.25 33.10 -10.48
CA GLY A 123 2.04 32.56 -9.39
C GLY A 123 1.75 33.13 -7.99
N GLU A 124 0.49 33.22 -7.62
CA GLU A 124 0.08 33.54 -6.27
C GLU A 124 -0.05 32.24 -5.46
N VAL A 125 0.78 32.13 -4.41
CA VAL A 125 0.62 31.12 -3.38
C VAL A 125 -0.75 31.35 -2.74
N GLN A 126 -1.64 30.34 -2.80
CA GLN A 126 -2.92 30.45 -2.09
C GLN A 126 -2.66 30.35 -0.58
N GLU A 127 -3.29 31.19 0.22
CA GLU A 127 -3.10 31.23 1.68
C GLU A 127 -3.26 29.87 2.37
N ASP A 128 -4.01 28.95 1.75
CA ASP A 128 -4.27 27.61 2.28
C ASP A 128 -3.20 26.55 1.92
N GLU A 129 -2.30 26.81 0.95
CA GLU A 129 -1.31 25.79 0.48
C GLU A 129 -0.37 25.34 1.61
N GLU A 130 0.15 26.27 2.41
CA GLU A 130 1.01 25.98 3.56
C GLU A 130 0.29 25.12 4.59
N HIS A 131 -0.98 25.43 4.86
CA HIS A 131 -1.81 24.66 5.78
C HIS A 131 -2.01 23.21 5.29
N TYR A 132 -2.23 23.00 3.99
CA TYR A 132 -2.36 21.67 3.43
C TYR A 132 -1.06 20.88 3.52
N ILE A 133 0.09 21.51 3.29
CA ILE A 133 1.40 20.86 3.43
C ILE A 133 1.61 20.40 4.87
N ALA A 134 1.37 21.26 5.85
CA ALA A 134 1.48 20.92 7.26
C ALA A 134 0.51 19.79 7.65
N SER A 135 -0.73 19.84 7.17
CA SER A 135 -1.73 18.80 7.42
C SER A 135 -1.31 17.45 6.83
N VAL A 136 -0.81 17.42 5.59
CA VAL A 136 -0.35 16.18 4.95
C VAL A 136 0.90 15.63 5.63
N ALA A 137 1.85 16.49 6.01
CA ALA A 137 3.03 16.08 6.76
C ALA A 137 2.67 15.48 8.14
N SER A 138 1.74 16.09 8.86
CA SER A 138 1.24 15.54 10.14
C SER A 138 0.60 14.16 9.94
N ARG A 139 -0.29 14.00 8.95
CA ARG A 139 -0.90 12.71 8.62
C ARG A 139 0.13 11.66 8.19
N TYR A 140 1.22 12.08 7.55
CA TYR A 140 2.31 11.17 7.23
C TYR A 140 2.93 10.58 8.50
N LEU A 141 3.15 11.40 9.53
CA LEU A 141 3.66 10.93 10.82
C LEU A 141 2.68 10.01 11.54
N ASP A 142 1.36 10.28 11.45
CA ASP A 142 0.35 9.37 11.97
C ASP A 142 0.40 8.00 11.26
N VAL A 143 0.61 8.00 9.95
CA VAL A 143 0.81 6.76 9.19
C VAL A 143 2.10 6.06 9.64
N CYS A 144 3.21 6.78 9.88
CA CYS A 144 4.42 6.18 10.44
C CYS A 144 4.14 5.50 11.78
N ALA A 145 3.42 6.15 12.70
CA ALA A 145 3.05 5.59 13.99
C ALA A 145 2.18 4.32 13.84
N LEU A 146 1.23 4.34 12.90
CA LEU A 146 0.42 3.15 12.58
C LEU A 146 1.28 1.97 12.11
N PHE A 147 2.32 2.23 11.30
CA PHE A 147 3.23 1.19 10.84
C PHE A 147 4.23 0.73 11.91
N ASP A 148 4.58 1.58 12.87
CA ASP A 148 5.40 1.20 14.02
C ASP A 148 4.70 0.11 14.88
N GLU A 149 3.36 0.08 14.92
CA GLU A 149 2.58 -0.95 15.61
C GLU A 149 2.73 -2.36 15.00
N LEU A 150 3.12 -2.47 13.72
CA LEU A 150 3.37 -3.77 13.08
C LEU A 150 4.55 -4.52 13.70
N CYS A 151 5.48 -3.82 14.34
CA CYS A 151 6.67 -4.40 14.97
C CYS A 151 7.37 -5.41 14.05
N LEU A 152 7.63 -5.04 12.78
CA LEU A 152 8.26 -5.93 11.82
C LEU A 152 9.64 -6.36 12.30
N ASN A 153 9.85 -7.67 12.41
CA ASN A 153 11.11 -8.28 12.78
C ASN A 153 11.62 -9.17 11.63
N GLU A 154 12.90 -9.50 11.64
CA GLU A 154 13.41 -10.53 10.74
C GLU A 154 12.82 -11.88 11.14
N LEU A 155 11.90 -12.40 10.32
CA LEU A 155 11.32 -13.73 10.51
C LEU A 155 12.11 -14.75 9.69
N THR A 156 12.57 -15.80 10.38
CA THR A 156 13.50 -16.77 9.76
C THR A 156 12.80 -17.96 9.13
N SER A 157 11.55 -18.24 9.51
CA SER A 157 10.80 -19.39 9.03
C SER A 157 9.48 -19.01 8.36
N THR A 158 9.05 -19.83 7.41
CA THR A 158 7.73 -19.68 6.76
C THR A 158 6.58 -19.80 7.78
N ALA A 159 6.74 -20.60 8.82
CA ALA A 159 5.73 -20.75 9.86
C ALA A 159 5.52 -19.44 10.64
N GLU A 160 6.60 -18.71 10.96
CA GLU A 160 6.53 -17.41 11.62
C GLU A 160 5.90 -16.37 10.70
N ARG A 161 6.27 -16.31 9.41
CA ARG A 161 5.66 -15.41 8.43
C ARG A 161 4.17 -15.69 8.26
N ARG A 162 3.79 -16.96 8.15
CA ARG A 162 2.38 -17.37 8.08
C ARG A 162 1.61 -16.90 9.28
N ARG A 163 2.15 -17.13 10.49
CA ARG A 163 1.54 -16.69 11.73
C ARG A 163 1.39 -15.16 11.76
N PHE A 164 2.39 -14.43 11.32
CA PHE A 164 2.33 -12.97 11.25
C PHE A 164 1.21 -12.49 10.31
N LEU A 165 1.13 -13.05 9.10
CA LEU A 165 0.07 -12.67 8.15
C LEU A 165 -1.32 -13.08 8.61
N SER A 166 -1.47 -14.14 9.42
CA SER A 166 -2.78 -14.59 9.92
C SER A 166 -3.21 -13.90 11.23
N GLU A 167 -2.29 -13.41 12.05
CA GLU A 167 -2.59 -12.86 13.37
C GLU A 167 -2.36 -11.34 13.45
N VAL A 168 -1.36 -10.82 12.73
CA VAL A 168 -0.93 -9.42 12.81
C VAL A 168 -1.30 -8.62 11.58
N CYS A 169 -1.01 -9.13 10.37
CA CYS A 169 -1.31 -8.47 9.10
C CYS A 169 -2.34 -9.27 8.30
N THR A 170 -3.53 -9.47 8.89
CA THR A 170 -4.68 -10.09 8.21
C THR A 170 -5.12 -9.26 7.02
N GLU A 171 -5.93 -9.83 6.11
CA GLU A 171 -6.52 -9.10 4.97
C GLU A 171 -7.19 -7.80 5.41
N GLU A 172 -7.99 -7.86 6.48
CA GLU A 172 -8.67 -6.68 7.01
C GLU A 172 -7.67 -5.58 7.44
N ARG A 173 -6.60 -5.96 8.14
CA ARG A 173 -5.55 -5.01 8.56
C ARG A 173 -4.72 -4.52 7.40
N ALA A 174 -4.37 -5.38 6.43
CA ALA A 174 -3.67 -4.99 5.22
C ALA A 174 -4.46 -3.91 4.44
N ARG A 175 -5.79 -4.07 4.33
CA ARG A 175 -6.68 -3.05 3.75
C ARG A 175 -6.65 -1.73 4.52
N VAL A 176 -6.55 -1.76 5.85
CA VAL A 176 -6.43 -0.52 6.65
C VAL A 176 -5.11 0.20 6.35
N TYR A 177 -4.00 -0.53 6.28
CA TYR A 177 -2.69 0.06 5.93
C TYR A 177 -2.70 0.64 4.51
N GLU A 178 -3.19 -0.11 3.55
CA GLU A 178 -3.36 0.33 2.15
C GLU A 178 -4.22 1.60 2.07
N ALA A 179 -5.41 1.59 2.69
CA ALA A 179 -6.33 2.73 2.69
C ALA A 179 -5.73 3.97 3.37
N SER A 180 -4.95 3.80 4.44
CA SER A 180 -4.30 4.91 5.14
C SER A 180 -3.27 5.60 4.24
N VAL A 181 -2.44 4.83 3.53
CA VAL A 181 -1.46 5.37 2.60
C VAL A 181 -2.14 5.94 1.34
N HIS A 182 -3.19 5.30 0.82
CA HIS A 182 -3.99 5.82 -0.28
C HIS A 182 -4.64 7.17 0.05
N ASN A 183 -5.21 7.32 1.24
CA ASN A 183 -5.79 8.57 1.69
C ASN A 183 -4.74 9.68 1.80
N LEU A 184 -3.54 9.35 2.27
CA LEU A 184 -2.41 10.27 2.32
C LEU A 184 -1.99 10.70 0.90
N GLN A 185 -1.89 9.75 -0.03
CA GLN A 185 -1.61 10.01 -1.44
C GLN A 185 -2.66 10.92 -2.07
N SER A 186 -3.94 10.61 -1.85
CA SER A 186 -5.06 11.38 -2.39
C SER A 186 -5.07 12.81 -1.87
N ALA A 187 -4.78 13.02 -0.58
CA ALA A 187 -4.66 14.35 0.00
C ALA A 187 -3.51 15.14 -0.63
N TYR A 188 -2.34 14.52 -0.78
CA TYR A 188 -1.21 15.15 -1.45
C TYR A 188 -1.54 15.52 -2.91
N ASP A 189 -2.08 14.58 -3.68
CA ASP A 189 -2.41 14.79 -5.10
C ASP A 189 -3.50 15.86 -5.32
N THR A 190 -4.39 16.01 -4.33
CA THR A 190 -5.48 17.00 -4.39
C THR A 190 -5.00 18.40 -4.07
N TYR A 191 -4.20 18.56 -3.03
CA TYR A 191 -3.93 19.86 -2.43
C TYR A 191 -2.52 20.40 -2.69
N ILE A 192 -1.53 19.53 -2.90
CA ILE A 192 -0.12 19.92 -2.97
C ILE A 192 0.43 19.76 -4.40
N LYS A 193 0.07 18.68 -5.08
CA LYS A 193 0.65 18.32 -6.38
C LYS A 193 0.47 19.40 -7.43
N ASN A 194 1.56 19.75 -8.11
CA ASN A 194 1.66 20.80 -9.12
C ASN A 194 1.33 22.22 -8.57
N THR A 195 1.52 22.46 -7.28
CA THR A 195 1.50 23.82 -6.71
C THR A 195 2.86 24.50 -6.87
N VAL A 196 2.88 25.82 -6.68
CA VAL A 196 4.13 26.60 -6.68
C VAL A 196 5.04 26.16 -5.53
N LEU A 197 4.45 25.81 -4.39
CA LEU A 197 5.23 25.36 -3.23
C LEU A 197 5.85 23.98 -3.47
N GLU A 198 5.17 23.05 -4.18
CA GLU A 198 5.76 21.77 -4.57
C GLU A 198 6.97 21.95 -5.50
N GLU A 199 6.89 22.89 -6.43
CA GLU A 199 8.01 23.20 -7.33
C GLU A 199 9.19 23.85 -6.60
N GLY A 200 8.92 24.56 -5.51
CA GLY A 200 9.92 25.27 -4.71
C GLY A 200 10.59 24.44 -3.60
N ASP A 201 10.01 23.32 -3.21
CA ASP A 201 10.51 22.48 -2.10
C ASP A 201 10.68 21.03 -2.50
N GLU A 202 11.94 20.63 -2.77
CA GLU A 202 12.29 19.26 -3.17
C GLU A 202 11.85 18.16 -2.19
N ARG A 203 11.59 18.51 -0.92
CA ARG A 203 11.13 17.53 0.09
C ARG A 203 9.75 17.00 -0.24
N LEU A 204 8.89 17.85 -0.82
CA LEU A 204 7.50 17.50 -1.16
C LEU A 204 7.42 16.38 -2.20
N PRO A 205 8.00 16.47 -3.39
CA PRO A 205 7.95 15.37 -4.35
C PRO A 205 8.67 14.11 -3.86
N ARG A 206 9.71 14.23 -3.02
CA ARG A 206 10.38 13.07 -2.40
C ARG A 206 9.45 12.36 -1.42
N MET A 207 8.80 13.09 -0.52
CA MET A 207 7.78 12.52 0.38
C MET A 207 6.67 11.83 -0.42
N ARG A 208 6.20 12.47 -1.50
CA ARG A 208 5.20 11.90 -2.40
C ARG A 208 5.67 10.59 -3.03
N GLY A 209 6.94 10.49 -3.40
CA GLY A 209 7.56 9.29 -3.95
C GLY A 209 7.50 8.11 -2.97
N HIS A 210 7.83 8.34 -1.70
CA HIS A 210 7.74 7.33 -0.65
C HIS A 210 6.29 6.86 -0.42
N ILE A 211 5.33 7.79 -0.42
CA ILE A 211 3.90 7.45 -0.34
C ILE A 211 3.49 6.54 -1.50
N SER A 212 3.86 6.91 -2.74
CA SER A 212 3.47 6.13 -3.92
C SER A 212 4.07 4.73 -3.93
N SER A 213 5.36 4.62 -3.60
CA SER A 213 6.04 3.33 -3.56
C SER A 213 5.39 2.41 -2.51
N ALA A 214 5.15 2.93 -1.30
CA ALA A 214 4.49 2.17 -0.25
C ALA A 214 3.07 1.76 -0.63
N PHE A 215 2.30 2.65 -1.25
CA PHE A 215 0.93 2.38 -1.66
C PHE A 215 0.85 1.18 -2.61
N HIS A 216 1.61 1.18 -3.70
CA HIS A 216 1.55 0.09 -4.67
C HIS A 216 2.09 -1.25 -4.13
N LEU A 217 3.05 -1.21 -3.21
CA LEU A 217 3.48 -2.41 -2.50
C LEU A 217 2.37 -2.96 -1.60
N LEU A 218 1.61 -2.10 -0.92
CA LEU A 218 0.51 -2.50 -0.06
C LEU A 218 -0.70 -3.02 -0.84
N GLU A 219 -1.01 -2.45 -2.02
CA GLU A 219 -2.00 -3.04 -2.93
C GLU A 219 -1.66 -4.51 -3.21
N ALA A 220 -0.42 -4.79 -3.58
CA ALA A 220 0.02 -6.16 -3.84
C ALA A 220 0.00 -7.04 -2.58
N VAL A 221 0.40 -6.51 -1.40
CA VAL A 221 0.32 -7.21 -0.12
C VAL A 221 -1.11 -7.61 0.21
N THR A 222 -2.06 -6.69 0.06
CA THR A 222 -3.48 -6.95 0.33
C THR A 222 -4.02 -8.11 -0.50
N ASP A 223 -3.72 -8.13 -1.80
CA ASP A 223 -4.14 -9.21 -2.69
C ASP A 223 -3.48 -10.56 -2.35
N LEU A 224 -2.20 -10.55 -1.97
CA LEU A 224 -1.48 -11.77 -1.59
C LEU A 224 -1.94 -12.32 -0.23
N VAL A 225 -2.21 -11.44 0.75
CA VAL A 225 -2.76 -11.85 2.05
C VAL A 225 -4.17 -12.42 1.87
N HIS A 226 -5.01 -11.77 1.07
CA HIS A 226 -6.33 -12.31 0.68
C HIS A 226 -6.22 -13.70 0.07
N PHE A 227 -5.26 -13.90 -0.85
CA PHE A 227 -5.01 -15.22 -1.46
C PHE A 227 -4.64 -16.25 -0.38
N VAL A 228 -3.76 -15.92 0.55
CA VAL A 228 -3.34 -16.84 1.62
C VAL A 228 -4.51 -17.22 2.52
N GLU A 229 -5.29 -16.24 3.00
CA GLU A 229 -6.42 -16.47 3.91
C GLU A 229 -7.54 -17.28 3.25
N ARG A 230 -7.84 -16.98 1.98
CA ARG A 230 -8.85 -17.71 1.23
C ARG A 230 -8.55 -19.19 1.13
N HIS A 231 -7.31 -19.54 0.82
CA HIS A 231 -6.89 -20.94 0.71
C HIS A 231 -6.72 -21.65 2.07
N GLU A 232 -6.66 -20.90 3.20
CA GLU A 232 -6.73 -21.50 4.54
C GLU A 232 -8.13 -21.87 4.95
N SER A 233 -9.11 -21.07 4.54
CA SER A 233 -10.51 -21.26 4.87
C SER A 233 -11.24 -22.24 3.95
N ASP A 234 -10.67 -22.59 2.79
CA ASP A 234 -11.34 -23.44 1.80
C ASP A 234 -11.43 -24.88 2.31
N ARG A 235 -12.67 -25.30 2.56
CA ARG A 235 -13.03 -26.66 2.99
C ARG A 235 -12.97 -27.68 1.86
N SER A 236 -12.57 -27.28 0.66
CA SER A 236 -12.54 -28.12 -0.52
C SER A 236 -11.12 -28.54 -0.88
N GLU A 237 -10.71 -29.72 -0.42
CA GLU A 237 -9.40 -30.31 -0.76
C GLU A 237 -9.14 -30.36 -2.29
N ASP A 238 -10.16 -30.63 -3.10
CA ASP A 238 -10.01 -30.75 -4.55
C ASP A 238 -9.73 -29.41 -5.23
N ALA A 239 -10.39 -28.33 -4.84
CA ALA A 239 -10.21 -26.99 -5.42
C ALA A 239 -8.86 -26.40 -4.97
N ALA A 240 -8.54 -26.52 -3.69
CA ALA A 240 -7.25 -26.11 -3.14
C ALA A 240 -6.07 -26.86 -3.81
N ALA A 241 -6.24 -28.16 -4.08
CA ALA A 241 -5.22 -28.96 -4.77
C ALA A 241 -4.97 -28.50 -6.22
N LEU A 242 -5.97 -27.97 -6.92
CA LEU A 242 -5.80 -27.42 -8.26
C LEU A 242 -4.92 -26.16 -8.23
N VAL A 243 -5.20 -25.25 -7.33
CA VAL A 243 -4.40 -24.01 -7.16
C VAL A 243 -2.99 -24.35 -6.68
N ALA A 244 -2.85 -25.27 -5.73
CA ALA A 244 -1.56 -25.69 -5.18
C ALA A 244 -0.62 -26.33 -6.21
N ARG A 245 -1.14 -26.84 -7.34
CA ARG A 245 -0.29 -27.31 -8.46
C ARG A 245 0.40 -26.16 -9.20
N ALA A 246 -0.23 -25.01 -9.23
CA ALA A 246 0.24 -23.83 -9.95
C ALA A 246 1.02 -22.85 -9.08
N VAL A 247 0.63 -22.72 -7.80
CA VAL A 247 1.16 -21.69 -6.90
C VAL A 247 1.67 -22.31 -5.61
N ASP A 248 2.94 -22.09 -5.35
CA ASP A 248 3.54 -22.43 -4.05
C ASP A 248 3.15 -21.36 -3.02
N ARG A 249 2.30 -21.75 -2.09
CA ARG A 249 1.77 -20.87 -1.06
C ARG A 249 2.84 -20.33 -0.11
N ASP A 250 3.85 -21.13 0.21
CA ASP A 250 4.93 -20.70 1.09
C ASP A 250 5.76 -19.58 0.43
N ARG A 251 5.91 -19.65 -0.89
CA ARG A 251 6.50 -18.57 -1.68
C ARG A 251 5.62 -17.33 -1.74
N VAL A 252 4.28 -17.46 -1.80
CA VAL A 252 3.36 -16.31 -1.69
C VAL A 252 3.57 -15.60 -0.36
N ILE A 253 3.64 -16.34 0.75
CA ILE A 253 3.87 -15.81 2.09
C ILE A 253 5.21 -15.08 2.18
N GLU A 254 6.27 -15.67 1.66
CA GLU A 254 7.61 -15.07 1.62
C GLU A 254 7.61 -13.77 0.80
N VAL A 255 7.04 -13.79 -0.40
CA VAL A 255 6.94 -12.60 -1.26
C VAL A 255 6.13 -11.50 -0.57
N ALA A 256 4.98 -11.83 -0.02
CA ALA A 256 4.13 -10.86 0.67
C ALA A 256 4.84 -10.20 1.86
N TYR A 257 5.56 -10.98 2.66
CA TYR A 257 6.23 -10.49 3.85
C TYR A 257 7.59 -9.84 3.56
N ASP A 258 8.55 -10.61 2.99
CA ASP A 258 9.95 -10.18 2.87
C ASP A 258 10.17 -9.19 1.72
N HIS A 259 9.46 -9.37 0.60
CA HIS A 259 9.69 -8.58 -0.60
C HIS A 259 8.76 -7.37 -0.73
N LEU A 260 7.55 -7.42 -0.17
CA LEU A 260 6.58 -6.35 -0.35
C LEU A 260 6.27 -5.60 0.95
N LEU A 261 5.77 -6.27 1.99
CA LEU A 261 5.37 -5.61 3.24
C LEU A 261 6.55 -4.94 3.94
N ALA A 262 7.68 -5.66 4.07
CA ALA A 262 8.87 -5.12 4.71
C ALA A 262 9.37 -3.84 4.00
N TRP A 263 9.31 -3.83 2.67
CA TRP A 263 9.69 -2.65 1.91
C TRP A 263 8.65 -1.54 1.93
N ALA A 264 7.35 -1.86 1.98
CA ALA A 264 6.31 -0.84 2.14
C ALA A 264 6.49 -0.07 3.45
N VAL A 265 6.69 -0.79 4.55
CA VAL A 265 7.00 -0.19 5.87
C VAL A 265 8.29 0.61 5.81
N ARG A 266 9.33 0.06 5.21
CA ARG A 266 10.62 0.75 5.06
C ARG A 266 10.48 2.06 4.26
N MET A 267 9.68 2.07 3.18
CA MET A 267 9.40 3.28 2.40
C MET A 267 8.75 4.37 3.23
N ILE A 268 7.74 4.02 4.04
CA ILE A 268 7.08 4.97 4.93
C ILE A 268 8.07 5.54 5.96
N HIS A 269 8.91 4.70 6.56
CA HIS A 269 9.90 5.17 7.52
C HIS A 269 10.98 6.05 6.91
N LEU A 270 11.44 5.76 5.68
CA LEU A 270 12.43 6.60 4.98
C LEU A 270 11.87 7.98 4.62
N GLY A 271 10.58 8.07 4.37
CA GLY A 271 9.93 9.36 4.11
C GLY A 271 9.63 10.20 5.35
N ARG A 272 9.77 9.64 6.58
CA ARG A 272 9.50 10.32 7.85
C ARG A 272 10.29 11.61 7.98
N GLU A 273 11.58 11.59 7.67
CA GLU A 273 12.45 12.77 7.78
C GLU A 273 11.97 13.97 6.96
N TYR A 274 11.37 13.71 5.79
CA TYR A 274 10.80 14.79 4.97
C TYR A 274 9.56 15.40 5.64
N ALA A 275 8.68 14.58 6.20
CA ALA A 275 7.49 15.05 6.90
C ALA A 275 7.86 15.87 8.15
N GLU A 276 8.80 15.37 8.97
CA GLU A 276 9.34 16.07 10.14
C GLU A 276 9.99 17.40 9.76
N GLY A 277 10.76 17.43 8.65
CA GLY A 277 11.39 18.65 8.17
C GLY A 277 10.44 19.67 7.53
N LEU A 278 9.28 19.22 7.01
CA LEU A 278 8.27 20.10 6.42
C LEU A 278 7.45 20.83 7.49
N LEU A 279 7.09 20.19 8.59
CA LEU A 279 6.24 20.76 9.62
C LEU A 279 6.73 22.13 10.13
N PRO A 280 7.97 22.32 10.60
CA PRO A 280 8.43 23.62 11.08
C PRO A 280 8.51 24.67 9.98
N SER A 281 8.60 24.26 8.70
CA SER A 281 8.68 25.21 7.58
C SER A 281 7.32 25.77 7.18
N TYR A 282 6.24 25.00 7.40
CA TYR A 282 4.87 25.32 6.97
C TYR A 282 3.88 25.44 8.13
N THR A 283 4.37 25.43 9.37
CA THR A 283 3.56 25.75 10.54
C THR A 283 4.06 27.04 11.18
N ASN A 284 3.14 27.95 11.48
CA ASN A 284 3.44 29.07 12.36
C ASN A 284 3.57 28.54 13.79
N GLN A 285 4.75 28.02 14.15
CA GLN A 285 5.00 27.59 15.51
C GLN A 285 4.95 28.82 16.43
N ARG A 286 4.05 28.80 17.41
CA ARG A 286 4.03 29.76 18.50
C ARG A 286 4.26 29.01 19.79
N GLU A 287 5.31 29.40 20.49
CA GLU A 287 5.56 28.91 21.84
C GLU A 287 4.79 29.79 22.82
N LEU A 288 4.03 29.16 23.69
CA LEU A 288 3.34 29.80 24.78
C LEU A 288 3.73 29.14 26.09
N VAL A 289 4.48 29.83 26.90
CA VAL A 289 4.81 29.38 28.26
C VAL A 289 3.68 29.76 29.18
N ILE A 290 3.08 28.79 29.83
CA ILE A 290 1.98 28.99 30.79
C ILE A 290 2.48 28.53 32.16
N ASP A 291 2.56 29.46 33.10
CA ASP A 291 2.82 29.12 34.50
C ASP A 291 1.56 28.49 35.09
N VAL A 292 1.67 27.23 35.47
CA VAL A 292 0.59 26.51 36.16
C VAL A 292 0.82 26.69 37.66
N PRO A 293 -0.16 27.29 38.41
CA PRO A 293 -0.05 27.43 39.86
C PRO A 293 0.20 26.07 40.56
N ASP A 294 1.02 26.06 41.59
CA ASP A 294 1.43 24.86 42.34
C ASP A 294 0.26 24.05 42.92
N ASP A 295 -0.89 24.67 43.11
CA ASP A 295 -2.11 24.04 43.60
C ASP A 295 -3.02 23.47 42.52
N LEU A 296 -2.62 23.61 41.22
CA LEU A 296 -3.39 23.17 40.07
C LEU A 296 -2.75 21.93 39.48
N ILE A 297 -3.38 20.78 39.69
CA ILE A 297 -2.92 19.51 39.10
C ILE A 297 -3.58 19.31 37.73
N LEU A 298 -2.78 19.18 36.69
CA LEU A 298 -3.24 18.72 35.37
C LEU A 298 -3.67 17.26 35.44
N HIS A 299 -4.96 17.03 35.59
CA HIS A 299 -5.54 15.68 35.57
C HIS A 299 -6.35 15.45 34.28
N ALA A 300 -6.84 14.24 34.06
CA ALA A 300 -7.48 13.80 32.81
C ALA A 300 -8.54 14.77 32.23
N ARG A 301 -9.29 15.50 33.06
CA ARG A 301 -10.36 16.38 32.58
C ARG A 301 -9.85 17.65 31.88
N PRO A 302 -8.91 18.44 32.45
CA PRO A 302 -8.29 19.55 31.71
C PRO A 302 -7.56 19.10 30.46
N VAL A 303 -6.81 17.98 30.53
CA VAL A 303 -6.11 17.41 29.36
C VAL A 303 -7.10 17.05 28.26
N SER A 304 -8.23 16.41 28.57
CA SER A 304 -9.27 16.09 27.59
C SER A 304 -9.89 17.32 26.92
N LEU A 305 -9.95 18.46 27.63
CA LEU A 305 -10.43 19.72 27.05
C LEU A 305 -9.39 20.30 26.07
N ILE A 306 -8.11 20.25 26.42
CA ILE A 306 -7.02 20.66 25.53
C ILE A 306 -7.06 19.82 24.26
N VAL A 307 -7.11 18.49 24.39
CA VAL A 307 -7.21 17.57 23.25
C VAL A 307 -8.39 17.91 22.35
N LYS A 308 -9.58 18.16 22.90
CA LYS A 308 -10.76 18.54 22.11
C LYS A 308 -10.58 19.86 21.35
N VAL A 309 -9.90 20.82 21.95
CA VAL A 309 -9.61 22.10 21.29
C VAL A 309 -8.60 21.87 20.16
N VAL A 310 -7.56 21.10 20.39
CA VAL A 310 -6.57 20.74 19.39
C VAL A 310 -7.22 19.98 18.21
N GLU A 311 -8.05 18.99 18.51
CA GLU A 311 -8.82 18.25 17.51
C GLU A 311 -9.75 19.16 16.69
N HIS A 312 -10.41 20.11 17.37
CA HIS A 312 -11.33 21.04 16.71
C HIS A 312 -10.60 21.97 15.72
N HIS A 313 -9.40 22.41 16.08
CA HIS A 313 -8.61 23.31 15.24
C HIS A 313 -7.70 22.58 14.25
N GLY A 314 -7.53 21.26 14.40
CA GLY A 314 -6.67 20.44 13.52
C GLY A 314 -5.20 20.86 13.52
N THR A 315 -4.73 21.54 14.57
CA THR A 315 -3.37 22.05 14.67
C THR A 315 -2.58 21.17 15.64
N PRO A 316 -1.45 20.58 15.25
CA PRO A 316 -0.64 19.80 16.17
C PRO A 316 -0.10 20.69 17.30
N VAL A 317 -0.21 20.21 18.53
CA VAL A 317 0.28 20.89 19.74
C VAL A 317 1.17 19.93 20.51
N ALA A 318 2.42 20.33 20.74
CA ALA A 318 3.30 19.66 21.69
C ALA A 318 3.23 20.38 23.05
N CYS A 319 3.11 19.61 24.13
CA CYS A 319 3.13 20.14 25.49
C CYS A 319 4.35 19.60 26.21
N GLU A 320 5.25 20.47 26.63
CA GLU A 320 6.36 20.12 27.50
C GLU A 320 6.04 20.51 28.94
N VAL A 321 6.28 19.60 29.88
CA VAL A 321 6.15 19.86 31.31
C VAL A 321 7.51 19.59 31.98
N GLU A 322 8.13 20.61 32.57
CA GLU A 322 9.42 20.51 33.28
C GLU A 322 10.55 19.85 32.45
N GLY A 323 10.59 20.10 31.13
CA GLY A 323 11.61 19.59 30.22
C GLY A 323 11.44 18.11 29.84
N ASN A 324 10.27 17.53 30.06
CA ASN A 324 9.85 16.25 29.52
C ASN A 324 8.74 16.48 28.49
N GLU A 325 8.94 15.96 27.27
CA GLU A 325 7.89 15.92 26.25
C GLU A 325 6.75 14.95 26.61
#